data_6b1287ae9b5f4914046349c2c81aa4c8
#
_entry.id   6b1287ae9b5f4914046349c2c81aa4c8
#
_cell.length_a   1.000
_cell.length_b   1.000
_cell.length_c   1.000
_cell.angle_alpha   90.00
_cell.angle_beta   90.00
_cell.angle_gamma   90.00
#
_symmetry.space_group_name_H-M   'P 1'
#
loop_
_entity.id
_entity.type
_entity.pdbx_description
1 polymer ?
#
loop_
_entity_poly.entity_id
_entity_poly.type
_entity_poly.pdbx_seq_one_letter_code
_entity_poly.pdbx_strand_id
1 'polypeptide(L)'
;MIRNTRMKRFSIVSVVATVGALVFSTLPAQAAEPGVSAKEIKLGYSGPLTGSAGQVYGKLPGAMKAYFDHINANGGVNGRKIKLVVRDDKYLPTLAATQTTNLVLNDKVFALVGALGTATHSKAYVAAQLAKNNVPDLFVNTGFSGFANATKYPTTFTILPSYAMEAKIMAKFIKDTPTLAPQASFLIAQDDEFGVDGVNGFKLAGHSFTAAPTLYPQGALSAALAEGALTKLSAVPGKPVLVLFGTTDSTATILKAAEKLSLVSKFTWIAGSVGGDANTLLALGVKPATINGALAASFFPDA
;
A
#
# COMPACT_ATOMS: atom_id res chain seq x y z
N MET A 1 -73.72 -45.23 -74.99
CA MET A 1 -73.86 -43.84 -74.60
C MET A 1 -73.12 -43.73 -73.28
N ILE A 2 -71.89 -43.28 -73.28
CA ILE A 2 -71.07 -43.24 -72.07
C ILE A 2 -70.79 -41.73 -71.76
N ARG A 3 -71.27 -41.27 -70.64
CA ARG A 3 -71.14 -39.91 -70.18
C ARG A 3 -69.90 -39.81 -69.30
N ASN A 4 -68.89 -39.09 -69.79
CA ASN A 4 -67.67 -38.74 -69.07
C ASN A 4 -68.00 -37.69 -67.99
N THR A 5 -67.74 -37.98 -66.74
CA THR A 5 -67.85 -37.03 -65.63
C THR A 5 -66.43 -36.70 -65.16
N ARG A 6 -65.95 -35.48 -65.50
CA ARG A 6 -64.66 -34.94 -65.01
C ARG A 6 -64.77 -34.62 -63.54
N MET A 7 -63.94 -35.32 -62.71
CA MET A 7 -63.74 -34.95 -61.31
C MET A 7 -62.70 -33.79 -61.24
N LYS A 8 -63.09 -32.66 -60.69
CA LYS A 8 -62.23 -31.56 -60.36
C LYS A 8 -61.43 -31.91 -59.12
N ARG A 9 -60.11 -31.95 -59.22
CA ARG A 9 -59.22 -32.07 -58.08
C ARG A 9 -59.14 -30.71 -57.36
N PHE A 10 -59.63 -30.64 -56.14
CA PHE A 10 -59.38 -29.54 -55.23
C PHE A 10 -57.98 -29.76 -54.63
N SER A 11 -57.04 -28.89 -54.92
CA SER A 11 -55.76 -28.84 -54.25
C SER A 11 -55.93 -28.08 -52.93
N ILE A 12 -55.81 -28.79 -51.81
CA ILE A 12 -55.75 -28.18 -50.49
C ILE A 12 -54.28 -27.70 -50.27
N VAL A 13 -54.05 -26.39 -50.35
CA VAL A 13 -52.79 -25.77 -49.96
C VAL A 13 -52.78 -25.70 -48.42
N SER A 14 -52.03 -26.61 -47.80
CA SER A 14 -51.76 -26.54 -46.34
C SER A 14 -50.71 -25.44 -46.08
N VAL A 15 -51.16 -24.32 -45.56
CA VAL A 15 -50.30 -23.28 -45.00
C VAL A 15 -49.85 -23.75 -43.61
N VAL A 16 -48.62 -24.26 -43.53
CA VAL A 16 -47.94 -24.51 -42.27
C VAL A 16 -47.44 -23.18 -41.74
N ALA A 17 -48.17 -22.56 -40.84
CA ALA A 17 -47.71 -21.41 -40.09
C ALA A 17 -46.68 -21.88 -39.03
N THR A 18 -45.40 -21.74 -39.33
CA THR A 18 -44.28 -21.96 -38.38
C THR A 18 -44.26 -20.80 -37.38
N VAL A 19 -44.91 -20.96 -36.25
CA VAL A 19 -44.76 -20.05 -35.11
C VAL A 19 -43.39 -20.30 -34.54
N GLY A 20 -42.39 -19.52 -34.98
CA GLY A 20 -41.08 -19.46 -34.33
C GLY A 20 -41.21 -18.84 -32.96
N ALA A 21 -41.29 -19.66 -31.92
CA ALA A 21 -41.18 -19.21 -30.54
C ALA A 21 -39.72 -18.70 -30.35
N LEU A 22 -39.54 -17.38 -30.40
CA LEU A 22 -38.34 -16.71 -29.93
C LEU A 22 -38.28 -16.93 -28.40
N VAL A 23 -37.64 -18.02 -27.98
CA VAL A 23 -37.24 -18.20 -26.60
C VAL A 23 -36.14 -17.17 -26.34
N PHE A 24 -36.52 -15.97 -25.93
CA PHE A 24 -35.61 -15.09 -25.23
C PHE A 24 -35.22 -15.79 -23.94
N SER A 25 -34.09 -16.52 -23.97
CA SER A 25 -33.43 -16.94 -22.75
C SER A 25 -33.03 -15.65 -22.01
N THR A 26 -33.87 -15.25 -21.05
CA THR A 26 -33.50 -14.26 -20.04
C THR A 26 -32.37 -14.88 -19.24
N LEU A 27 -31.12 -14.65 -19.68
CA LEU A 27 -29.98 -14.87 -18.82
C LEU A 27 -30.30 -14.12 -17.51
N PRO A 28 -30.19 -14.77 -16.35
CA PRO A 28 -30.38 -14.07 -15.08
C PRO A 28 -29.48 -12.85 -15.13
N ALA A 29 -30.07 -11.66 -14.93
CA ALA A 29 -29.29 -10.44 -14.82
C ALA A 29 -28.33 -10.65 -13.66
N GLN A 30 -27.08 -10.95 -13.99
CA GLN A 30 -26.04 -11.08 -12.97
C GLN A 30 -26.01 -9.76 -12.23
N ALA A 31 -26.20 -9.80 -10.91
CA ALA A 31 -26.20 -8.59 -10.09
C ALA A 31 -24.97 -7.76 -10.48
N ALA A 32 -25.21 -6.50 -10.86
CA ALA A 32 -24.12 -5.66 -11.35
C ALA A 32 -23.08 -5.50 -10.23
N GLU A 33 -21.86 -5.92 -10.49
CA GLU A 33 -20.75 -5.75 -9.55
C GLU A 33 -20.57 -4.27 -9.23
N PRO A 34 -20.46 -3.89 -7.94
CA PRO A 34 -20.20 -2.51 -7.57
C PRO A 34 -18.99 -1.95 -8.33
N GLY A 35 -19.13 -0.75 -8.85
CA GLY A 35 -18.04 -0.07 -9.55
C GLY A 35 -17.71 -0.61 -10.95
N VAL A 36 -18.44 -1.60 -11.46
CA VAL A 36 -18.27 -2.12 -12.83
C VAL A 36 -19.52 -1.82 -13.65
N SER A 37 -19.33 -1.19 -14.79
CA SER A 37 -20.39 -0.94 -15.78
C SER A 37 -19.95 -1.42 -17.16
N ALA A 38 -20.80 -1.26 -18.16
CA ALA A 38 -20.44 -1.56 -19.57
C ALA A 38 -19.31 -0.67 -20.09
N LYS A 39 -19.04 0.48 -19.47
CA LYS A 39 -18.07 1.48 -19.96
C LYS A 39 -16.97 1.84 -18.98
N GLU A 40 -17.08 1.48 -17.72
CA GLU A 40 -16.20 1.95 -16.64
C GLU A 40 -15.92 0.87 -15.60
N ILE A 41 -14.68 0.84 -15.10
CA ILE A 41 -14.26 0.14 -13.89
C ILE A 41 -13.79 1.21 -12.91
N LYS A 42 -14.43 1.31 -11.74
CA LYS A 42 -14.14 2.31 -10.74
C LYS A 42 -13.25 1.71 -9.65
N LEU A 43 -12.04 2.27 -9.48
CA LEU A 43 -11.10 1.91 -8.44
C LEU A 43 -11.04 3.01 -7.38
N GLY A 44 -10.75 2.64 -6.15
CA GLY A 44 -10.61 3.57 -5.03
C GLY A 44 -9.19 3.62 -4.49
N TYR A 45 -8.74 4.82 -4.11
CA TYR A 45 -7.49 5.06 -3.40
C TYR A 45 -7.76 5.90 -2.15
N SER A 46 -7.24 5.46 -1.00
CA SER A 46 -7.12 6.27 0.21
C SER A 46 -5.65 6.29 0.63
N GLY A 47 -5.10 7.47 0.83
CA GLY A 47 -3.72 7.65 1.26
C GLY A 47 -3.41 9.14 1.49
N PRO A 48 -2.23 9.47 2.01
CA PRO A 48 -1.86 10.83 2.35
C PRO A 48 -1.56 11.66 1.11
N LEU A 49 -2.49 12.54 0.74
CA LEU A 49 -2.24 13.61 -0.24
C LEU A 49 -1.65 14.84 0.44
N THR A 50 -2.04 15.06 1.69
CA THR A 50 -1.58 16.13 2.57
C THR A 50 -1.17 15.55 3.94
N GLY A 51 -0.83 16.41 4.90
CA GLY A 51 -0.37 15.98 6.21
C GLY A 51 1.12 15.60 6.23
N SER A 52 1.55 14.93 7.31
CA SER A 52 2.98 14.64 7.55
C SER A 52 3.63 13.81 6.46
N ALA A 53 2.94 12.81 5.92
CA ALA A 53 3.43 11.93 4.86
C ALA A 53 3.09 12.42 3.45
N GLY A 54 2.28 13.49 3.32
CA GLY A 54 1.76 13.96 2.03
C GLY A 54 2.84 14.44 1.07
N GLN A 55 3.89 15.07 1.57
CA GLN A 55 5.01 15.55 0.74
C GLN A 55 5.70 14.40 0.00
N VAL A 56 5.82 13.24 0.64
CA VAL A 56 6.48 12.05 0.07
C VAL A 56 5.51 11.27 -0.81
N TYR A 57 4.36 10.91 -0.26
CA TYR A 57 3.46 9.92 -0.86
C TYR A 57 2.30 10.52 -1.66
N GLY A 58 2.05 11.83 -1.55
CA GLY A 58 0.91 12.49 -2.21
C GLY A 58 0.95 12.44 -3.75
N LYS A 59 2.08 12.06 -4.34
CA LYS A 59 2.24 11.90 -5.79
C LYS A 59 1.76 10.53 -6.31
N LEU A 60 1.59 9.53 -5.44
CA LEU A 60 1.24 8.16 -5.84
C LEU A 60 -0.03 8.08 -6.69
N PRO A 61 -1.18 8.68 -6.32
CA PRO A 61 -2.37 8.58 -7.16
C PRO A 61 -2.22 9.29 -8.51
N GLY A 62 -1.36 10.30 -8.60
CA GLY A 62 -1.02 10.94 -9.88
C GLY A 62 -0.29 9.99 -10.83
N ALA A 63 0.67 9.22 -10.32
CA ALA A 63 1.37 8.20 -11.09
C ALA A 63 0.44 7.07 -11.53
N MET A 64 -0.42 6.57 -10.63
CA MET A 64 -1.45 5.58 -10.96
C MET A 64 -2.40 6.10 -12.05
N LYS A 65 -2.85 7.35 -11.91
CA LYS A 65 -3.74 7.96 -12.89
C LYS A 65 -3.07 8.07 -14.26
N ALA A 66 -1.82 8.47 -14.35
CA ALA A 66 -1.08 8.55 -15.61
C ALA A 66 -1.02 7.18 -16.32
N TYR A 67 -0.77 6.11 -15.56
CA TYR A 67 -0.81 4.75 -16.11
C TYR A 67 -2.21 4.35 -16.56
N PHE A 68 -3.25 4.62 -15.78
CA PHE A 68 -4.63 4.32 -16.17
C PHE A 68 -5.08 5.13 -17.38
N ASP A 69 -4.65 6.39 -17.51
CA ASP A 69 -4.92 7.22 -18.68
C ASP A 69 -4.29 6.61 -19.94
N HIS A 70 -3.05 6.06 -19.83
CA HIS A 70 -2.41 5.34 -20.93
C HIS A 70 -3.22 4.07 -21.31
N ILE A 71 -3.65 3.28 -20.36
CA ILE A 71 -4.51 2.10 -20.63
C ILE A 71 -5.83 2.54 -21.29
N ASN A 72 -6.44 3.61 -20.77
CA ASN A 72 -7.69 4.14 -21.30
C ASN A 72 -7.60 4.67 -22.72
N ALA A 73 -6.46 5.27 -23.09
CA ALA A 73 -6.17 5.74 -24.44
C ALA A 73 -6.02 4.59 -25.44
N ASN A 74 -5.59 3.41 -24.94
CA ASN A 74 -5.41 2.19 -25.74
C ASN A 74 -6.63 1.25 -25.68
N GLY A 75 -7.83 1.77 -25.40
CA GLY A 75 -9.09 0.99 -25.44
C GLY A 75 -9.58 0.50 -24.07
N GLY A 76 -8.84 0.75 -23.00
CA GLY A 76 -9.22 0.34 -21.64
C GLY A 76 -9.12 -1.17 -21.42
N VAL A 77 -9.84 -1.67 -20.43
CA VAL A 77 -9.91 -3.09 -20.08
C VAL A 77 -11.21 -3.68 -20.64
N ASN A 78 -11.11 -4.48 -21.69
CA ASN A 78 -12.26 -5.04 -22.39
C ASN A 78 -13.30 -3.94 -22.79
N GLY A 79 -12.81 -2.82 -23.33
CA GLY A 79 -13.62 -1.67 -23.74
C GLY A 79 -14.09 -0.77 -22.60
N ARG A 80 -13.70 -1.04 -21.34
CA ARG A 80 -14.06 -0.24 -20.17
C ARG A 80 -12.92 0.67 -19.76
N LYS A 81 -13.21 1.91 -19.48
CA LYS A 81 -12.22 2.87 -18.94
C LYS A 81 -12.03 2.67 -17.44
N ILE A 82 -10.80 2.74 -16.97
CA ILE A 82 -10.47 2.74 -15.54
C ILE A 82 -10.65 4.16 -15.02
N LYS A 83 -11.41 4.30 -13.93
CA LYS A 83 -11.59 5.55 -13.19
C LYS A 83 -11.07 5.41 -11.77
N LEU A 84 -10.11 6.23 -11.39
CA LEU A 84 -9.59 6.27 -10.02
C LEU A 84 -10.32 7.36 -9.20
N VAL A 85 -10.94 6.96 -8.11
CA VAL A 85 -11.50 7.85 -7.07
C VAL A 85 -10.48 7.98 -5.97
N VAL A 86 -10.02 9.21 -5.72
CA VAL A 86 -8.92 9.50 -4.78
C VAL A 86 -9.47 10.24 -3.57
N ARG A 87 -9.07 9.81 -2.36
CA ARG A 87 -9.43 10.42 -1.09
C ARG A 87 -8.21 10.63 -0.22
N ASP A 88 -8.09 11.81 0.38
CA ASP A 88 -6.99 12.18 1.28
C ASP A 88 -7.31 11.70 2.71
N ASP A 89 -6.46 10.86 3.27
CA ASP A 89 -6.55 10.40 4.66
C ASP A 89 -5.51 11.07 5.59
N LYS A 90 -4.64 11.90 5.04
CA LYS A 90 -3.61 12.64 5.78
C LYS A 90 -2.67 11.76 6.62
N TYR A 91 -2.61 10.47 6.31
CA TYR A 91 -1.91 9.46 7.12
C TYR A 91 -2.48 9.31 8.54
N LEU A 92 -3.78 9.60 8.72
CA LEU A 92 -4.49 9.47 9.99
C LEU A 92 -5.42 8.24 9.97
N PRO A 93 -5.25 7.25 10.87
CA PRO A 93 -6.05 6.02 10.86
C PRO A 93 -7.56 6.23 10.93
N THR A 94 -8.00 7.23 11.72
CA THR A 94 -9.43 7.57 11.82
C THR A 94 -9.98 8.15 10.53
N LEU A 95 -9.21 8.98 9.83
CA LEU A 95 -9.61 9.56 8.56
C LEU A 95 -9.55 8.51 7.44
N ALA A 96 -8.53 7.64 7.43
CA ALA A 96 -8.45 6.51 6.51
C ALA A 96 -9.69 5.60 6.62
N ALA A 97 -10.14 5.31 7.84
CA ALA A 97 -11.37 4.57 8.09
C ALA A 97 -12.59 5.24 7.43
N THR A 98 -12.75 6.55 7.62
CA THR A 98 -13.85 7.33 7.04
C THR A 98 -13.77 7.36 5.52
N GLN A 99 -12.60 7.66 4.97
CA GLN A 99 -12.41 7.81 3.53
C GLN A 99 -12.59 6.47 2.80
N THR A 100 -12.07 5.38 3.35
CA THR A 100 -12.26 4.05 2.76
C THR A 100 -13.72 3.60 2.84
N THR A 101 -14.40 3.88 3.95
CA THR A 101 -15.85 3.61 4.06
C THR A 101 -16.62 4.37 2.98
N ASN A 102 -16.28 5.63 2.72
CA ASN A 102 -16.90 6.41 1.65
C ASN A 102 -16.63 5.81 0.25
N LEU A 103 -15.39 5.37 -0.02
CA LEU A 103 -15.06 4.70 -1.28
C LEU A 103 -15.93 3.44 -1.51
N VAL A 104 -16.11 2.63 -0.46
CA VAL A 104 -16.87 1.38 -0.56
C VAL A 104 -18.38 1.62 -0.63
N LEU A 105 -18.92 2.40 0.30
CA LEU A 105 -20.37 2.51 0.46
C LEU A 105 -21.02 3.61 -0.39
N ASN A 106 -20.35 4.74 -0.56
CA ASN A 106 -20.89 5.89 -1.29
C ASN A 106 -20.44 5.91 -2.75
N ASP A 107 -19.14 5.78 -3.00
CA ASP A 107 -18.59 5.77 -4.36
C ASP A 107 -18.78 4.42 -5.05
N LYS A 108 -19.02 3.35 -4.26
CA LYS A 108 -19.22 1.97 -4.74
C LYS A 108 -18.11 1.55 -5.68
N VAL A 109 -16.87 1.64 -5.22
CA VAL A 109 -15.72 1.20 -6.00
C VAL A 109 -15.69 -0.32 -6.13
N PHE A 110 -15.21 -0.82 -7.26
CA PHE A 110 -15.04 -2.26 -7.50
C PHE A 110 -13.92 -2.84 -6.63
N ALA A 111 -12.80 -2.12 -6.55
CA ALA A 111 -11.65 -2.52 -5.76
C ALA A 111 -10.95 -1.29 -5.20
N LEU A 112 -10.22 -1.46 -4.11
CA LEU A 112 -9.22 -0.52 -3.63
C LEU A 112 -7.87 -0.84 -4.26
N VAL A 113 -7.04 0.18 -4.48
CA VAL A 113 -5.71 0.02 -5.07
C VAL A 113 -4.70 0.96 -4.41
N GLY A 114 -3.58 0.40 -3.96
CA GLY A 114 -2.44 1.18 -3.49
C GLY A 114 -2.65 1.95 -2.19
N ALA A 115 -3.66 1.59 -1.37
CA ALA A 115 -3.85 2.20 -0.05
C ALA A 115 -2.54 2.19 0.74
N LEU A 116 -2.23 3.29 1.47
CA LEU A 116 -0.91 3.46 2.09
C LEU A 116 -0.96 3.42 3.61
N GLY A 117 0.00 2.68 4.16
CA GLY A 117 0.32 2.65 5.58
C GLY A 117 -0.29 1.46 6.33
N THR A 118 0.30 1.12 7.47
CA THR A 118 -0.08 -0.05 8.26
C THR A 118 -1.29 0.23 9.14
N ALA A 119 -1.17 1.13 10.10
CA ALA A 119 -2.25 1.46 11.02
C ALA A 119 -3.44 2.13 10.31
N THR A 120 -3.19 2.96 9.30
CA THR A 120 -4.23 3.55 8.45
C THR A 120 -5.05 2.47 7.77
N HIS A 121 -4.37 1.52 7.13
CA HIS A 121 -5.04 0.45 6.40
C HIS A 121 -5.72 -0.57 7.34
N SER A 122 -5.06 -0.97 8.43
CA SER A 122 -5.67 -1.85 9.45
C SER A 122 -7.00 -1.30 9.97
N LYS A 123 -7.03 0.01 10.26
CA LYS A 123 -8.24 0.69 10.73
C LYS A 123 -9.30 0.79 9.64
N ALA A 124 -8.90 1.13 8.42
CA ALA A 124 -9.76 1.26 7.26
C ALA A 124 -10.41 -0.08 6.89
N TYR A 125 -9.66 -1.17 6.91
CA TYR A 125 -10.13 -2.52 6.60
C TYR A 125 -11.34 -2.91 7.45
N VAL A 126 -11.22 -2.71 8.77
CA VAL A 126 -12.28 -3.04 9.72
C VAL A 126 -13.49 -2.12 9.56
N ALA A 127 -13.26 -0.80 9.45
CA ALA A 127 -14.33 0.20 9.38
C ALA A 127 -15.16 0.07 8.10
N ALA A 128 -14.53 -0.15 6.95
CA ALA A 128 -15.20 -0.34 5.67
C ALA A 128 -15.70 -1.78 5.47
N GLN A 129 -15.45 -2.68 6.40
CA GLN A 129 -15.85 -4.10 6.36
C GLN A 129 -15.45 -4.78 5.04
N LEU A 130 -14.17 -4.61 4.61
CA LEU A 130 -13.73 -5.02 3.28
C LEU A 130 -13.98 -6.50 3.00
N ALA A 131 -13.72 -7.39 3.97
CA ALA A 131 -14.03 -8.82 3.84
C ALA A 131 -15.52 -9.09 3.64
N LYS A 132 -16.37 -8.47 4.46
CA LYS A 132 -17.83 -8.66 4.40
C LYS A 132 -18.42 -8.13 3.09
N ASN A 133 -17.91 -6.99 2.61
CA ASN A 133 -18.34 -6.38 1.36
C ASN A 133 -17.65 -7.00 0.14
N ASN A 134 -16.79 -8.00 0.35
CA ASN A 134 -16.01 -8.69 -0.68
C ASN A 134 -15.27 -7.72 -1.63
N VAL A 135 -14.73 -6.63 -1.07
CA VAL A 135 -14.00 -5.62 -1.85
C VAL A 135 -12.54 -6.05 -2.01
N PRO A 136 -12.06 -6.30 -3.22
CA PRO A 136 -10.64 -6.55 -3.46
C PRO A 136 -9.81 -5.33 -3.05
N ASP A 137 -8.70 -5.58 -2.38
CA ASP A 137 -7.83 -4.57 -1.81
C ASP A 137 -6.38 -4.86 -2.21
N LEU A 138 -5.97 -4.22 -3.29
CA LEU A 138 -4.84 -4.61 -4.10
C LEU A 138 -3.66 -3.66 -3.92
N PHE A 139 -2.46 -4.23 -3.90
CA PHE A 139 -1.21 -3.47 -3.85
C PHE A 139 -1.14 -2.52 -2.66
N VAL A 140 -1.64 -2.96 -1.50
CA VAL A 140 -1.57 -2.15 -0.28
C VAL A 140 -0.10 -1.85 0.01
N ASN A 141 0.23 -0.56 0.10
CA ASN A 141 1.60 -0.09 0.25
C ASN A 141 2.02 -0.14 1.72
N THR A 142 2.31 -1.35 2.15
CA THR A 142 2.87 -1.70 3.46
C THR A 142 3.46 -3.10 3.40
N GLY A 143 4.50 -3.34 4.22
CA GLY A 143 5.10 -4.65 4.45
C GLY A 143 4.60 -5.31 5.75
N PHE A 144 3.49 -4.89 6.32
CA PHE A 144 2.99 -5.46 7.57
C PHE A 144 2.72 -6.96 7.45
N SER A 145 3.47 -7.77 8.19
CA SER A 145 3.38 -9.24 8.14
C SER A 145 2.00 -9.78 8.53
N GLY A 146 1.24 -9.02 9.34
CA GLY A 146 -0.10 -9.39 9.75
C GLY A 146 -1.11 -9.51 8.61
N PHE A 147 -0.92 -8.82 7.47
CA PHE A 147 -1.78 -8.93 6.30
C PHE A 147 -1.62 -10.26 5.53
N ALA A 148 -0.58 -11.03 5.82
CA ALA A 148 -0.46 -12.40 5.31
C ALA A 148 -1.45 -13.40 5.95
N ASN A 149 -2.17 -12.98 7.00
CA ASN A 149 -3.24 -13.79 7.59
C ASN A 149 -4.50 -13.76 6.72
N ALA A 150 -4.61 -14.68 5.78
CA ALA A 150 -5.73 -14.78 4.85
C ALA A 150 -7.10 -15.04 5.52
N THR A 151 -7.13 -15.55 6.75
CA THR A 151 -8.39 -15.70 7.51
C THR A 151 -8.89 -14.35 8.00
N LYS A 152 -7.98 -13.47 8.45
CA LYS A 152 -8.32 -12.14 8.97
C LYS A 152 -8.48 -11.11 7.84
N TYR A 153 -7.66 -11.22 6.81
CA TYR A 153 -7.58 -10.27 5.69
C TYR A 153 -7.70 -10.96 4.33
N PRO A 154 -8.82 -11.67 4.04
CA PRO A 154 -8.97 -12.51 2.84
C PRO A 154 -8.95 -11.72 1.52
N THR A 155 -9.17 -10.42 1.55
CA THR A 155 -9.24 -9.56 0.35
C THR A 155 -8.03 -8.64 0.19
N THR A 156 -7.06 -8.65 1.12
CA THR A 156 -5.90 -7.73 1.13
C THR A 156 -4.66 -8.37 0.54
N PHE A 157 -4.03 -7.68 -0.41
CA PHE A 157 -2.79 -8.08 -1.09
C PHE A 157 -1.79 -6.93 -1.03
N THR A 158 -0.70 -7.12 -0.28
CA THR A 158 0.35 -6.11 -0.13
C THR A 158 1.34 -6.14 -1.30
N ILE A 159 2.01 -5.00 -1.56
CA ILE A 159 3.03 -4.91 -2.61
C ILE A 159 4.46 -5.06 -2.07
N LEU A 160 4.69 -4.73 -0.80
CA LEU A 160 6.02 -4.77 -0.20
C LEU A 160 6.31 -6.13 0.44
N PRO A 161 7.58 -6.56 0.46
CA PRO A 161 8.03 -7.63 1.34
C PRO A 161 7.73 -7.32 2.80
N SER A 162 7.66 -8.37 3.63
CA SER A 162 7.30 -8.22 5.04
C SER A 162 8.36 -7.43 5.82
N TYR A 163 7.93 -6.45 6.62
CA TYR A 163 8.80 -5.70 7.54
C TYR A 163 9.52 -6.60 8.54
N ALA A 164 8.88 -7.66 9.00
CA ALA A 164 9.54 -8.63 9.86
C ALA A 164 10.69 -9.36 9.14
N MET A 165 10.55 -9.64 7.84
CA MET A 165 11.63 -10.22 7.03
C MET A 165 12.76 -9.19 6.79
N GLU A 166 12.41 -7.97 6.45
CA GLU A 166 13.36 -6.88 6.30
C GLU A 166 14.20 -6.69 7.57
N ALA A 167 13.55 -6.59 8.72
CA ALA A 167 14.22 -6.46 10.01
C ALA A 167 15.14 -7.66 10.33
N LYS A 168 14.77 -8.90 9.95
CA LYS A 168 15.64 -10.07 10.06
C LYS A 168 16.90 -9.93 9.19
N ILE A 169 16.76 -9.42 7.97
CA ILE A 169 17.88 -9.18 7.06
C ILE A 169 18.81 -8.12 7.66
N MET A 170 18.26 -7.02 8.15
CA MET A 170 19.04 -5.96 8.81
C MET A 170 19.76 -6.48 10.06
N ALA A 171 19.08 -7.28 10.88
CA ALA A 171 19.69 -7.92 12.06
C ALA A 171 20.86 -8.84 11.69
N LYS A 172 20.66 -9.67 10.65
CA LYS A 172 21.72 -10.54 10.13
C LYS A 172 22.90 -9.72 9.60
N PHE A 173 22.63 -8.66 8.85
CA PHE A 173 23.65 -7.77 8.34
C PHE A 173 24.48 -7.13 9.45
N ILE A 174 23.85 -6.61 10.51
CA ILE A 174 24.55 -6.06 11.69
C ILE A 174 25.42 -7.12 12.33
N LYS A 175 24.89 -8.33 12.54
CA LYS A 175 25.61 -9.45 13.16
C LYS A 175 26.80 -9.93 12.35
N ASP A 176 26.67 -10.03 11.04
CA ASP A 176 27.68 -10.62 10.15
C ASP A 176 28.73 -9.59 9.70
N THR A 177 28.52 -8.32 9.96
CA THR A 177 29.47 -7.24 9.61
C THR A 177 30.44 -7.04 10.76
N PRO A 178 31.75 -7.39 10.62
CA PRO A 178 32.72 -7.38 11.73
C PRO A 178 32.89 -6.00 12.40
N THR A 179 32.65 -4.91 11.68
CA THR A 179 32.75 -3.54 12.21
C THR A 179 31.49 -3.10 12.94
N LEU A 180 30.35 -3.79 12.75
CA LEU A 180 29.06 -3.46 13.37
C LEU A 180 28.72 -4.39 14.53
N ALA A 181 29.04 -5.67 14.41
CA ALA A 181 28.71 -6.69 15.40
C ALA A 181 29.08 -6.36 16.85
N PRO A 182 30.27 -5.74 17.15
CA PRO A 182 30.66 -5.39 18.51
C PRO A 182 30.09 -4.06 18.99
N GLN A 183 29.40 -3.29 18.13
CA GLN A 183 28.88 -1.97 18.47
C GLN A 183 27.57 -2.06 19.25
N ALA A 184 27.35 -1.12 20.18
CA ALA A 184 26.02 -0.89 20.72
C ALA A 184 25.04 -0.57 19.58
N SER A 185 23.84 -1.11 19.65
CA SER A 185 22.81 -0.87 18.62
C SER A 185 21.52 -0.37 19.24
N PHE A 186 20.87 0.56 18.56
CA PHE A 186 19.64 1.20 18.98
C PHE A 186 18.64 1.26 17.83
N LEU A 187 17.36 1.36 18.18
CA LEU A 187 16.27 1.47 17.23
C LEU A 187 15.40 2.68 17.55
N ILE A 188 15.12 3.50 16.54
CA ILE A 188 14.04 4.49 16.56
C ILE A 188 12.96 4.02 15.58
N ALA A 189 11.71 3.86 16.05
CA ALA A 189 10.62 3.33 15.25
C ALA A 189 9.30 4.06 15.51
N GLN A 190 8.38 3.97 14.54
CA GLN A 190 7.02 4.47 14.69
C GLN A 190 6.24 3.61 15.70
N ASP A 191 5.44 4.23 16.55
CA ASP A 191 4.63 3.57 17.60
C ASP A 191 3.27 3.14 17.02
N ASP A 192 3.32 2.15 16.15
CA ASP A 192 2.15 1.49 15.57
C ASP A 192 2.53 0.07 15.06
N GLU A 193 1.61 -0.61 14.39
CA GLU A 193 1.84 -1.95 13.86
C GLU A 193 3.02 -2.00 12.87
N PHE A 194 3.37 -0.89 12.20
CA PHE A 194 4.55 -0.80 11.34
C PHE A 194 5.85 -0.96 12.14
N GLY A 195 6.05 -0.12 13.14
CA GLY A 195 7.25 -0.21 13.97
C GLY A 195 7.31 -1.48 14.81
N VAL A 196 6.15 -1.93 15.34
CA VAL A 196 6.05 -3.19 16.09
C VAL A 196 6.46 -4.39 15.23
N ASP A 197 6.07 -4.44 13.97
CA ASP A 197 6.45 -5.53 13.06
C ASP A 197 7.96 -5.55 12.80
N GLY A 198 8.59 -4.38 12.65
CA GLY A 198 10.05 -4.24 12.60
C GLY A 198 10.73 -4.74 13.86
N VAL A 199 10.29 -4.27 15.03
CA VAL A 199 10.81 -4.72 16.34
C VAL A 199 10.72 -6.24 16.48
N ASN A 200 9.58 -6.82 16.11
CA ASN A 200 9.38 -8.27 16.15
C ASN A 200 10.31 -9.01 15.20
N GLY A 201 10.58 -8.46 14.02
CA GLY A 201 11.52 -9.03 13.07
C GLY A 201 12.95 -9.11 13.62
N PHE A 202 13.45 -8.05 14.26
CA PHE A 202 14.73 -8.06 14.96
C PHE A 202 14.76 -9.11 16.07
N LYS A 203 13.71 -9.16 16.91
CA LYS A 203 13.58 -10.16 17.98
C LYS A 203 13.58 -11.59 17.44
N LEU A 204 12.85 -11.86 16.35
CA LEU A 204 12.80 -13.18 15.69
C LEU A 204 14.17 -13.60 15.09
N ALA A 205 15.02 -12.63 14.76
CA ALA A 205 16.40 -12.88 14.34
C ALA A 205 17.37 -13.09 15.51
N GLY A 206 16.91 -13.02 16.76
CA GLY A 206 17.75 -13.09 17.95
C GLY A 206 18.60 -11.83 18.18
N HIS A 207 18.27 -10.71 17.53
CA HIS A 207 18.96 -9.44 17.74
C HIS A 207 18.36 -8.70 18.93
N SER A 208 19.24 -8.29 19.85
CA SER A 208 18.86 -7.48 21.02
C SER A 208 19.50 -6.11 20.91
N PHE A 209 18.69 -5.07 20.91
CA PHE A 209 19.21 -3.71 21.01
C PHE A 209 19.73 -3.43 22.41
N THR A 210 20.70 -2.53 22.52
CA THR A 210 21.35 -2.14 23.79
C THR A 210 20.39 -1.52 24.79
N ALA A 211 19.31 -0.91 24.29
CA ALA A 211 18.21 -0.40 25.11
C ALA A 211 16.87 -0.64 24.40
N ALA A 212 15.77 -0.46 25.12
CA ALA A 212 14.43 -0.48 24.52
C ALA A 212 14.33 0.50 23.35
N PRO A 213 13.59 0.16 22.29
CA PRO A 213 13.37 1.05 21.15
C PRO A 213 12.81 2.41 21.58
N THR A 214 13.32 3.49 20.96
CA THR A 214 12.70 4.80 21.07
C THR A 214 11.53 4.86 20.10
N LEU A 215 10.32 4.96 20.63
CA LEU A 215 9.10 5.01 19.84
C LEU A 215 8.58 6.43 19.70
N TYR A 216 8.03 6.77 18.53
CA TYR A 216 7.38 8.06 18.30
C TYR A 216 5.99 7.84 17.69
N PRO A 217 4.97 8.69 18.04
CA PRO A 217 3.62 8.55 17.52
C PRO A 217 3.57 8.66 15.99
N GLN A 218 2.69 7.89 15.35
CA GLN A 218 2.46 7.93 13.92
C GLN A 218 2.20 9.38 13.42
N GLY A 219 2.97 9.80 12.43
CA GLY A 219 2.84 11.13 11.81
C GLY A 219 3.18 12.31 12.72
N ALA A 220 3.79 12.07 13.90
CA ALA A 220 4.03 13.08 14.93
C ALA A 220 5.47 13.11 15.47
N LEU A 221 6.47 12.69 14.67
CA LEU A 221 7.86 12.87 15.05
C LEU A 221 8.25 14.36 14.95
N SER A 222 8.41 15.01 16.09
CA SER A 222 8.89 16.39 16.14
C SER A 222 10.42 16.45 16.14
N ALA A 223 10.96 17.59 15.67
CA ALA A 223 12.40 17.85 15.75
C ALA A 223 12.91 17.76 17.19
N ALA A 224 12.16 18.28 18.17
CA ALA A 224 12.54 18.24 19.58
C ALA A 224 12.67 16.80 20.12
N LEU A 225 11.74 15.90 19.73
CA LEU A 225 11.80 14.49 20.12
C LEU A 225 13.02 13.80 19.49
N ALA A 226 13.27 14.06 18.21
CA ALA A 226 14.46 13.56 17.50
C ALA A 226 15.76 14.05 18.15
N GLU A 227 15.86 15.36 18.44
CA GLU A 227 17.02 15.96 19.11
C GLU A 227 17.25 15.35 20.50
N GLY A 228 16.21 15.21 21.30
CA GLY A 228 16.28 14.59 22.63
C GLY A 228 16.76 13.13 22.58
N ALA A 229 16.21 12.33 21.65
CA ALA A 229 16.65 10.95 21.44
C ALA A 229 18.13 10.88 21.05
N LEU A 230 18.55 11.66 20.06
CA LEU A 230 19.93 11.67 19.58
C LEU A 230 20.91 12.14 20.66
N THR A 231 20.59 13.18 21.42
CA THR A 231 21.39 13.67 22.54
C THR A 231 21.62 12.56 23.57
N LYS A 232 20.56 11.86 23.98
CA LYS A 232 20.65 10.71 24.89
C LYS A 232 21.55 9.60 24.34
N LEU A 233 21.36 9.21 23.09
CA LEU A 233 22.12 8.13 22.45
C LEU A 233 23.59 8.52 22.17
N SER A 234 23.89 9.80 21.98
CA SER A 234 25.25 10.28 21.74
C SER A 234 26.19 10.11 22.92
N ALA A 235 25.64 9.97 24.13
CA ALA A 235 26.42 9.71 25.35
C ALA A 235 27.03 8.28 25.37
N VAL A 236 26.55 7.37 24.53
CA VAL A 236 27.09 6.00 24.45
C VAL A 236 28.48 6.03 23.79
N PRO A 237 29.50 5.36 24.39
CA PRO A 237 30.84 5.33 23.83
C PRO A 237 30.91 4.71 22.42
N GLY A 238 31.93 5.09 21.64
CA GLY A 238 32.18 4.54 20.32
C GLY A 238 31.28 5.13 19.24
N LYS A 239 31.01 4.35 18.19
CA LYS A 239 30.15 4.70 17.05
C LYS A 239 28.97 3.71 16.98
N PRO A 240 27.94 3.88 17.81
CA PRO A 240 26.83 2.92 17.85
C PRO A 240 26.07 2.86 16.52
N VAL A 241 25.48 1.69 16.26
CA VAL A 241 24.55 1.48 15.15
C VAL A 241 23.20 2.06 15.53
N LEU A 242 22.66 2.96 14.71
CA LEU A 242 21.32 3.49 14.89
C LEU A 242 20.42 3.08 13.73
N VAL A 243 19.48 2.20 14.04
CA VAL A 243 18.48 1.72 13.08
C VAL A 243 17.29 2.66 13.10
N LEU A 244 16.86 3.10 11.92
CA LEU A 244 15.69 3.95 11.71
C LEU A 244 14.61 3.13 11.00
N PHE A 245 13.57 2.73 11.75
CA PHE A 245 12.45 1.98 11.20
C PHE A 245 11.19 2.87 11.18
N GLY A 246 11.16 3.76 10.21
CA GLY A 246 10.16 4.82 10.08
C GLY A 246 9.90 5.22 8.64
N THR A 247 8.99 6.17 8.46
CA THR A 247 8.71 6.79 7.15
C THR A 247 9.83 7.72 6.71
N THR A 248 9.87 8.07 5.42
CA THR A 248 10.96 8.90 4.87
C THR A 248 11.00 10.30 5.50
N ASP A 249 9.83 10.90 5.76
CA ASP A 249 9.74 12.21 6.45
C ASP A 249 10.27 12.13 7.88
N SER A 250 9.99 11.04 8.60
CA SER A 250 10.52 10.80 9.95
C SER A 250 12.03 10.59 9.93
N THR A 251 12.53 9.80 8.99
CA THR A 251 13.98 9.61 8.79
C THR A 251 14.68 10.94 8.48
N ALA A 252 14.10 11.75 7.59
CA ALA A 252 14.63 13.08 7.29
C ALA A 252 14.66 14.00 8.53
N THR A 253 13.61 13.94 9.38
CA THR A 253 13.55 14.70 10.63
C THR A 253 14.68 14.31 11.58
N ILE A 254 14.94 13.00 11.75
CA ILE A 254 16.02 12.50 12.58
C ILE A 254 17.39 12.91 12.03
N LEU A 255 17.62 12.75 10.74
CA LEU A 255 18.90 13.10 10.10
C LEU A 255 19.19 14.60 10.17
N LYS A 256 18.19 15.46 9.95
CA LYS A 256 18.31 16.91 10.13
C LYS A 256 18.57 17.32 11.58
N ALA A 257 17.99 16.62 12.54
CA ALA A 257 18.31 16.82 13.95
C ALA A 257 19.78 16.43 14.25
N ALA A 258 20.27 15.34 13.63
CA ALA A 258 21.68 14.95 13.75
C ALA A 258 22.62 16.01 13.12
N GLU A 259 22.26 16.60 11.99
CA GLU A 259 23.00 17.72 11.37
C GLU A 259 23.08 18.92 12.31
N LYS A 260 21.94 19.33 12.87
CA LYS A 260 21.84 20.45 13.79
C LYS A 260 22.71 20.26 15.05
N LEU A 261 22.74 19.03 15.57
CA LEU A 261 23.51 18.66 16.76
C LEU A 261 24.97 18.28 16.45
N SER A 262 25.41 18.30 15.18
CA SER A 262 26.73 17.83 14.75
C SER A 262 27.00 16.36 15.13
N LEU A 263 25.95 15.52 15.12
CA LEU A 263 26.00 14.11 15.51
C LEU A 263 26.00 13.13 14.33
N VAL A 264 26.07 13.61 13.08
CA VAL A 264 26.04 12.74 11.89
C VAL A 264 27.10 11.65 11.93
N SER A 265 28.36 12.01 12.23
CA SER A 265 29.49 11.07 12.30
C SER A 265 29.49 10.19 13.56
N LYS A 266 28.65 10.51 14.54
CA LYS A 266 28.56 9.78 15.81
C LYS A 266 27.98 8.39 15.65
N PHE A 267 27.08 8.19 14.67
CA PHE A 267 26.36 6.96 14.47
C PHE A 267 26.72 6.27 13.16
N THR A 268 26.56 4.95 13.11
CA THR A 268 26.39 4.22 11.85
C THR A 268 24.89 4.13 11.59
N TRP A 269 24.43 4.78 10.56
CA TRP A 269 23.01 4.89 10.21
C TRP A 269 22.56 3.70 9.37
N ILE A 270 21.47 3.04 9.75
CA ILE A 270 20.81 2.01 8.96
C ILE A 270 19.32 2.34 8.89
N ALA A 271 18.80 2.64 7.73
CA ALA A 271 17.38 2.90 7.51
C ALA A 271 16.64 1.67 6.95
N GLY A 272 15.40 1.48 7.34
CA GLY A 272 14.49 0.56 6.67
C GLY A 272 14.14 1.05 5.26
N SER A 273 13.60 0.15 4.43
CA SER A 273 13.26 0.40 3.02
C SER A 273 12.30 1.57 2.81
N VAL A 274 11.37 1.77 3.75
CA VAL A 274 10.38 2.87 3.68
C VAL A 274 11.04 4.23 3.94
N GLY A 275 12.07 4.28 4.80
CA GLY A 275 12.73 5.51 5.23
C GLY A 275 14.01 5.84 4.48
N GLY A 276 14.58 4.90 3.73
CA GLY A 276 15.97 4.96 3.26
C GLY A 276 16.19 5.49 1.84
N ASP A 277 15.16 6.01 1.15
CA ASP A 277 15.33 6.54 -0.21
C ASP A 277 16.14 7.83 -0.24
N ALA A 278 17.36 7.74 -0.78
CA ALA A 278 18.31 8.85 -0.81
C ALA A 278 17.77 10.07 -1.57
N ASN A 279 17.13 9.88 -2.71
CA ASN A 279 16.63 10.99 -3.52
C ASN A 279 15.51 11.74 -2.79
N THR A 280 14.62 11.02 -2.14
CA THR A 280 13.56 11.63 -1.33
C THR A 280 14.12 12.33 -0.09
N LEU A 281 15.09 11.75 0.60
CA LEU A 281 15.78 12.40 1.73
C LEU A 281 16.45 13.72 1.31
N LEU A 282 17.11 13.75 0.17
CA LEU A 282 17.68 14.98 -0.41
C LEU A 282 16.60 16.01 -0.73
N ALA A 283 15.51 15.58 -1.35
CA ALA A 283 14.36 16.44 -1.66
C ALA A 283 13.68 17.02 -0.40
N LEU A 284 13.74 16.29 0.72
CA LEU A 284 13.30 16.75 2.04
C LEU A 284 14.33 17.66 2.74
N GLY A 285 15.47 17.96 2.12
CA GLY A 285 16.47 18.90 2.61
C GLY A 285 17.51 18.28 3.56
N VAL A 286 17.67 16.96 3.58
CA VAL A 286 18.81 16.29 4.21
C VAL A 286 20.07 16.56 3.36
N LYS A 287 21.19 16.89 3.99
CA LYS A 287 22.44 17.20 3.25
C LYS A 287 23.05 15.94 2.63
N PRO A 288 23.65 16.02 1.42
CA PRO A 288 24.34 14.88 0.81
C PRO A 288 25.41 14.26 1.74
N ALA A 289 26.15 15.07 2.48
CA ALA A 289 27.17 14.60 3.41
C ALA A 289 26.58 13.76 4.58
N THR A 290 25.31 13.97 4.92
CA THR A 290 24.62 13.25 6.00
C THR A 290 24.22 11.84 5.60
N ILE A 291 23.82 11.64 4.35
CA ILE A 291 23.45 10.33 3.81
C ILE A 291 24.65 9.57 3.24
N ASN A 292 25.76 10.22 3.02
CA ASN A 292 26.99 9.56 2.53
C ASN A 292 27.50 8.55 3.56
N GLY A 293 27.52 7.26 3.17
CA GLY A 293 27.91 6.15 4.03
C GLY A 293 26.79 5.66 4.97
N ALA A 294 25.58 6.22 4.90
CA ALA A 294 24.40 5.62 5.50
C ALA A 294 23.98 4.37 4.70
N LEU A 295 23.42 3.40 5.40
CA LEU A 295 22.95 2.13 4.84
C LEU A 295 21.43 2.13 4.81
N ALA A 296 20.85 1.51 3.80
CA ALA A 296 19.40 1.32 3.71
C ALA A 296 19.07 -0.08 3.19
N ALA A 297 17.99 -0.66 3.71
CA ALA A 297 17.37 -1.80 3.04
C ALA A 297 16.68 -1.31 1.76
N SER A 298 16.77 -2.06 0.67
CA SER A 298 16.07 -1.80 -0.58
C SER A 298 15.48 -3.08 -1.15
N PHE A 299 14.30 -2.99 -1.75
CA PHE A 299 13.68 -4.07 -2.51
C PHE A 299 13.75 -3.81 -4.02
N PHE A 300 14.16 -2.62 -4.40
CA PHE A 300 14.33 -2.23 -5.79
C PHE A 300 15.82 -2.24 -6.13
N PRO A 301 16.19 -2.64 -7.35
CA PRO A 301 17.55 -2.45 -7.81
C PRO A 301 17.90 -0.96 -7.79
N ASP A 302 19.13 -0.67 -7.47
CA ASP A 302 19.67 0.70 -7.57
C ASP A 302 19.50 1.19 -9.02
N ALA A 303 18.98 2.41 -9.17
CA ALA A 303 18.77 3.03 -10.47
C ALA A 303 20.07 3.58 -11.05
#